data_3759ddd7c907fa39b44c65ec16af50da
#
_entry.id   3759ddd7c907fa39b44c65ec16af50da
#
_cell.length_a   1.000
_cell.length_b   1.000
_cell.length_c   1.000
_cell.angle_alpha   90.00
_cell.angle_beta   90.00
_cell.angle_gamma   90.00
#
_symmetry.space_group_name_H-M   'P 1'
#
loop_
_entity.id
_entity.type
_entity.pdbx_description
1 polymer ?
#
loop_
_entity_poly.entity_id
_entity_poly.type
_entity_poly.pdbx_seq_one_letter_code
_entity_poly.pdbx_strand_id
1 'polypeptide(L)'
;MIIDFHTHMFPDRIAESTICFLADTCQTSPHTNGTYEGLSASTREAKIDLSVALPVVTKPSQFRSINEFASRYRDGNILSFGGIHPACDDYRSELHELKEMGFLGIKLHPDYQDMYFNDIRYKRILDYASELGLIVVVHAGVDPKCPNNVHCTPRMIEEVLNEVAPEKLVLAHFGANKMWDEVEELLIGRNVYLDTAVVLDMMPEEQFVRMVHAHGADKILFATDSPWRGQKEFVTRMN
;
A
#
# COMPACT_ATOMS: atom_id res chain seq x y z
N MET A 1 -7.49 -15.82 12.12
CA MET A 1 -7.08 -15.51 10.73
C MET A 1 -6.18 -14.27 10.78
N ILE A 2 -4.99 -14.36 10.21
CA ILE A 2 -4.03 -13.25 10.12
C ILE A 2 -3.91 -12.88 8.64
N ILE A 3 -4.11 -11.61 8.32
CA ILE A 3 -3.95 -11.06 6.97
C ILE A 3 -2.82 -10.03 7.01
N ASP A 4 -1.79 -10.22 6.18
CA ASP A 4 -0.78 -9.20 5.92
C ASP A 4 -1.26 -8.32 4.75
N PHE A 5 -1.67 -7.11 5.06
CA PHE A 5 -2.39 -6.25 4.11
C PHE A 5 -1.47 -5.44 3.18
N HIS A 6 -0.13 -5.56 3.34
CA HIS A 6 0.82 -4.80 2.53
C HIS A 6 2.09 -5.62 2.26
N THR A 7 2.15 -6.21 1.08
CA THR A 7 3.32 -6.95 0.60
C THR A 7 3.58 -6.64 -0.87
N HIS A 8 4.79 -6.98 -1.34
CA HIS A 8 5.19 -6.79 -2.73
C HIS A 8 5.77 -8.05 -3.33
N MET A 9 5.45 -8.27 -4.60
CA MET A 9 6.07 -9.30 -5.45
C MET A 9 6.15 -8.80 -6.89
N PHE A 10 7.06 -9.38 -7.64
CA PHE A 10 7.36 -8.99 -9.02
C PHE A 10 7.38 -10.22 -9.93
N PRO A 11 7.14 -10.06 -11.24
CA PRO A 11 7.36 -11.14 -12.20
C PRO A 11 8.81 -11.68 -12.11
N ASP A 12 8.99 -13.01 -12.13
CA ASP A 12 10.29 -13.68 -11.91
C ASP A 12 11.42 -13.09 -12.75
N ARG A 13 11.11 -12.76 -14.01
CA ARG A 13 12.08 -12.20 -14.95
C ARG A 13 12.70 -10.87 -14.51
N ILE A 14 12.07 -10.13 -13.62
CA ILE A 14 12.53 -8.81 -13.13
C ILE A 14 12.71 -8.79 -11.61
N ALA A 15 12.27 -9.81 -10.89
CA ALA A 15 12.25 -9.82 -9.42
C ALA A 15 13.63 -9.53 -8.83
N GLU A 16 14.65 -10.28 -9.24
CA GLU A 16 16.01 -10.11 -8.73
C GLU A 16 16.56 -8.69 -8.95
N SER A 17 16.49 -8.19 -10.17
CA SER A 17 16.99 -6.85 -10.50
C SER A 17 16.20 -5.73 -9.81
N THR A 18 14.89 -5.91 -9.65
CA THR A 18 14.02 -4.95 -8.96
C THR A 18 14.33 -4.93 -7.47
N ILE A 19 14.46 -6.11 -6.85
CA ILE A 19 14.79 -6.24 -5.43
C ILE A 19 16.16 -5.63 -5.13
N CYS A 20 17.20 -5.94 -5.93
CA CYS A 20 18.53 -5.36 -5.76
C CYS A 20 18.49 -3.83 -5.86
N PHE A 21 17.83 -3.30 -6.88
CA PHE A 21 17.73 -1.85 -7.08
C PHE A 21 17.00 -1.15 -5.92
N LEU A 22 15.86 -1.68 -5.48
CA LEU A 22 15.08 -1.09 -4.39
C LEU A 22 15.77 -1.27 -3.03
N ALA A 23 16.40 -2.41 -2.77
CA ALA A 23 17.16 -2.65 -1.54
C ALA A 23 18.34 -1.66 -1.40
N ASP A 24 19.04 -1.40 -2.49
CA ASP A 24 20.10 -0.38 -2.52
C ASP A 24 19.53 1.03 -2.32
N THR A 25 18.44 1.37 -3.00
CA THR A 25 17.77 2.67 -2.85
C THR A 25 17.26 2.91 -1.42
N CYS A 26 16.63 1.91 -0.81
CA CYS A 26 16.06 2.01 0.53
C CYS A 26 17.06 1.70 1.65
N GLN A 27 18.30 1.31 1.32
CA GLN A 27 19.34 0.91 2.27
C GLN A 27 18.82 -0.16 3.25
N THR A 28 18.16 -1.19 2.72
CA THR A 28 17.54 -2.27 3.49
C THR A 28 17.89 -3.63 2.89
N SER A 29 17.77 -4.68 3.69
CA SER A 29 17.96 -6.05 3.24
C SER A 29 16.60 -6.71 3.01
N PRO A 30 16.33 -7.28 1.83
CA PRO A 30 15.07 -7.94 1.57
C PRO A 30 14.98 -9.28 2.31
N HIS A 31 13.80 -9.61 2.81
CA HIS A 31 13.49 -10.87 3.52
C HIS A 31 12.94 -11.96 2.59
N THR A 32 12.62 -11.62 1.34
CA THR A 32 12.26 -12.58 0.28
C THR A 32 12.96 -12.19 -1.03
N ASN A 33 12.96 -13.08 -2.01
CA ASN A 33 13.51 -12.78 -3.34
C ASN A 33 12.58 -11.99 -4.26
N GLY A 34 11.43 -11.53 -3.73
CA GLY A 34 10.46 -10.73 -4.47
C GLY A 34 9.62 -11.48 -5.49
N THR A 35 9.70 -12.81 -5.56
CA THR A 35 8.83 -13.63 -6.42
C THR A 35 7.55 -14.04 -5.68
N TYR A 36 6.57 -14.57 -6.43
CA TYR A 36 5.39 -15.20 -5.83
C TYR A 36 5.77 -16.34 -4.89
N GLU A 37 6.65 -17.23 -5.32
CA GLU A 37 7.09 -18.37 -4.52
C GLU A 37 7.77 -17.92 -3.23
N GLY A 38 8.61 -16.89 -3.30
CA GLY A 38 9.29 -16.32 -2.14
C GLY A 38 8.32 -15.73 -1.13
N LEU A 39 7.35 -14.92 -1.59
CA LEU A 39 6.32 -14.35 -0.73
C LEU A 39 5.41 -15.45 -0.15
N SER A 40 4.95 -16.40 -0.97
CA SER A 40 4.08 -17.49 -0.55
C SER A 40 4.74 -18.40 0.50
N ALA A 41 6.06 -18.66 0.36
CA ALA A 41 6.82 -19.42 1.36
C ALA A 41 6.94 -18.63 2.67
N SER A 42 7.26 -17.34 2.62
CA SER A 42 7.34 -16.45 3.79
C SER A 42 6.00 -16.36 4.53
N THR A 43 4.90 -16.20 3.79
CA THR A 43 3.52 -16.17 4.33
C THR A 43 3.22 -17.45 5.12
N ARG A 44 3.55 -18.62 4.57
CA ARG A 44 3.34 -19.91 5.26
C ARG A 44 4.24 -20.05 6.49
N GLU A 45 5.52 -19.68 6.39
CA GLU A 45 6.45 -19.74 7.52
C GLU A 45 6.01 -18.86 8.68
N ALA A 46 5.49 -17.67 8.38
CA ALA A 46 4.97 -16.74 9.36
C ALA A 46 3.59 -17.15 9.93
N LYS A 47 2.95 -18.21 9.41
CA LYS A 47 1.58 -18.63 9.75
C LYS A 47 0.55 -17.54 9.48
N ILE A 48 0.77 -16.76 8.45
CA ILE A 48 -0.19 -15.79 7.92
C ILE A 48 -1.12 -16.55 6.98
N ASP A 49 -2.42 -16.32 7.10
CA ASP A 49 -3.43 -17.00 6.28
C ASP A 49 -3.49 -16.42 4.88
N LEU A 50 -3.30 -15.09 4.74
CA LEU A 50 -3.38 -14.38 3.48
C LEU A 50 -2.42 -13.18 3.47
N SER A 51 -1.66 -13.00 2.39
CA SER A 51 -0.90 -11.77 2.12
C SER A 51 -1.48 -11.05 0.90
N VAL A 52 -1.69 -9.74 1.04
CA VAL A 52 -2.18 -8.87 -0.03
C VAL A 52 -0.98 -8.27 -0.76
N ALA A 53 -0.79 -8.64 -2.03
CA ALA A 53 0.26 -8.09 -2.87
C ALA A 53 -0.21 -6.81 -3.56
N LEU A 54 0.58 -5.75 -3.45
CA LEU A 54 0.25 -4.40 -3.90
C LEU A 54 1.16 -3.97 -5.06
N PRO A 55 0.78 -4.23 -6.33
CA PRO A 55 1.57 -3.82 -7.49
C PRO A 55 1.47 -2.30 -7.72
N VAL A 56 2.54 -1.69 -8.22
CA VAL A 56 2.58 -0.26 -8.51
C VAL A 56 2.70 -0.01 -10.01
N VAL A 57 1.71 0.66 -10.60
CA VAL A 57 1.77 1.17 -11.97
C VAL A 57 2.49 2.52 -11.95
N THR A 58 3.76 2.54 -12.33
CA THR A 58 4.60 3.75 -12.27
C THR A 58 4.54 4.60 -13.56
N LYS A 59 3.91 4.07 -14.62
CA LYS A 59 3.66 4.76 -15.89
C LYS A 59 2.34 4.26 -16.48
N PRO A 60 1.53 5.10 -17.14
CA PRO A 60 0.26 4.68 -17.76
C PRO A 60 0.40 3.46 -18.67
N SER A 61 1.47 3.39 -19.46
CA SER A 61 1.74 2.29 -20.41
C SER A 61 1.94 0.91 -19.74
N GLN A 62 2.13 0.85 -18.43
CA GLN A 62 2.32 -0.41 -17.69
C GLN A 62 0.99 -1.02 -17.20
N PHE A 63 -0.13 -0.30 -17.31
CA PHE A 63 -1.42 -0.72 -16.78
C PHE A 63 -1.75 -2.18 -17.12
N ARG A 64 -1.74 -2.52 -18.41
CA ARG A 64 -2.09 -3.86 -18.89
C ARG A 64 -1.12 -4.93 -18.35
N SER A 65 0.17 -4.74 -18.53
CA SER A 65 1.17 -5.77 -18.19
C SER A 65 1.25 -6.07 -16.69
N ILE A 66 1.07 -5.04 -15.85
CA ILE A 66 1.08 -5.20 -14.39
C ILE A 66 -0.20 -5.91 -13.93
N ASN A 67 -1.36 -5.49 -14.44
CA ASN A 67 -2.63 -6.07 -14.01
C ASN A 67 -2.87 -7.48 -14.57
N GLU A 68 -2.38 -7.80 -15.76
CA GLU A 68 -2.35 -9.18 -16.27
C GLU A 68 -1.47 -10.10 -15.41
N PHE A 69 -0.34 -9.62 -14.90
CA PHE A 69 0.47 -10.38 -13.94
C PHE A 69 -0.29 -10.56 -12.62
N ALA A 70 -0.80 -9.47 -12.05
CA ALA A 70 -1.50 -9.46 -10.77
C ALA A 70 -2.75 -10.36 -10.78
N SER A 71 -3.49 -10.42 -11.90
CA SER A 71 -4.73 -11.20 -12.03
C SER A 71 -4.55 -12.71 -11.91
N ARG A 72 -3.31 -13.21 -11.99
CA ARG A 72 -2.99 -14.63 -11.81
C ARG A 72 -3.05 -15.08 -10.34
N TYR A 73 -3.00 -14.13 -9.40
CA TYR A 73 -2.87 -14.38 -7.97
C TYR A 73 -4.08 -13.80 -7.23
N ARG A 74 -5.20 -14.54 -7.25
CA ARG A 74 -6.47 -14.16 -6.62
C ARG A 74 -7.03 -15.23 -5.69
N ASP A 75 -6.29 -16.30 -5.50
CA ASP A 75 -6.63 -17.43 -4.65
C ASP A 75 -5.38 -17.96 -3.93
N GLY A 76 -5.57 -18.90 -3.01
CA GLY A 76 -4.47 -19.41 -2.19
C GLY A 76 -4.13 -18.47 -1.03
N ASN A 77 -2.85 -18.41 -0.67
CA ASN A 77 -2.35 -17.58 0.44
C ASN A 77 -1.83 -16.19 -0.01
N ILE A 78 -1.93 -15.86 -1.29
CA ILE A 78 -1.61 -14.55 -1.85
C ILE A 78 -2.80 -14.03 -2.66
N LEU A 79 -3.24 -12.83 -2.34
CA LEU A 79 -4.25 -12.09 -3.09
C LEU A 79 -3.61 -10.81 -3.64
N SER A 80 -3.54 -10.67 -4.96
CA SER A 80 -3.04 -9.42 -5.55
C SER A 80 -4.17 -8.40 -5.76
N PHE A 81 -3.89 -7.15 -5.43
CA PHE A 81 -4.66 -6.01 -5.91
C PHE A 81 -4.22 -5.63 -7.32
N GLY A 82 -4.96 -4.73 -7.97
CA GLY A 82 -4.57 -4.09 -9.21
C GLY A 82 -3.84 -2.77 -8.99
N GLY A 83 -3.45 -2.13 -10.07
CA GLY A 83 -2.86 -0.80 -10.06
C GLY A 83 -3.37 0.06 -11.19
N ILE A 84 -3.38 1.38 -10.99
CA ILE A 84 -3.74 2.39 -11.97
C ILE A 84 -2.79 3.59 -11.84
N HIS A 85 -2.56 4.31 -12.94
CA HIS A 85 -1.77 5.54 -12.90
C HIS A 85 -2.69 6.77 -13.03
N PRO A 86 -2.53 7.83 -12.20
CA PRO A 86 -3.42 8.99 -12.24
C PRO A 86 -3.36 9.78 -13.55
N ALA A 87 -2.30 9.64 -14.34
CA ALA A 87 -2.17 10.24 -15.68
C ALA A 87 -2.63 9.31 -16.81
N CYS A 88 -3.46 8.29 -16.53
CA CYS A 88 -4.11 7.50 -17.58
C CYS A 88 -5.12 8.34 -18.37
N ASP A 89 -5.40 7.93 -19.60
CA ASP A 89 -6.29 8.67 -20.50
C ASP A 89 -7.76 8.57 -20.04
N ASP A 90 -8.19 7.39 -19.57
CA ASP A 90 -9.55 7.12 -19.13
C ASP A 90 -9.57 6.28 -17.85
N TYR A 91 -9.52 6.96 -16.70
CA TYR A 91 -9.53 6.32 -15.38
C TYR A 91 -10.80 5.53 -15.10
N ARG A 92 -11.95 5.93 -15.67
CA ARG A 92 -13.22 5.21 -15.47
C ARG A 92 -13.19 3.86 -16.17
N SER A 93 -12.73 3.82 -17.42
CA SER A 93 -12.58 2.59 -18.18
C SER A 93 -11.57 1.65 -17.52
N GLU A 94 -10.40 2.16 -17.10
CA GLU A 94 -9.37 1.35 -16.45
C GLU A 94 -9.85 0.79 -15.09
N LEU A 95 -10.52 1.58 -14.25
CA LEU A 95 -11.06 1.09 -12.97
C LEU A 95 -12.19 0.06 -13.17
N HIS A 96 -13.02 0.25 -14.19
CA HIS A 96 -14.05 -0.72 -14.54
C HIS A 96 -13.42 -2.04 -15.02
N GLU A 97 -12.40 -1.98 -15.88
CA GLU A 97 -11.64 -3.17 -16.31
C GLU A 97 -11.03 -3.90 -15.11
N LEU A 98 -10.42 -3.20 -14.14
CA LEU A 98 -9.91 -3.82 -12.91
C LEU A 98 -11.01 -4.52 -12.11
N LYS A 99 -12.19 -3.91 -12.01
CA LYS A 99 -13.35 -4.53 -11.34
C LYS A 99 -13.82 -5.77 -12.07
N GLU A 100 -13.90 -5.74 -13.41
CA GLU A 100 -14.28 -6.90 -14.24
C GLU A 100 -13.22 -8.02 -14.17
N MET A 101 -11.94 -7.68 -14.05
CA MET A 101 -10.88 -8.65 -13.79
C MET A 101 -10.98 -9.28 -12.39
N GLY A 102 -11.89 -8.81 -11.53
CA GLY A 102 -12.19 -9.36 -10.20
C GLY A 102 -11.25 -8.86 -9.10
N PHE A 103 -10.54 -7.75 -9.30
CA PHE A 103 -9.77 -7.14 -8.23
C PHE A 103 -10.65 -6.58 -7.12
N LEU A 104 -10.24 -6.77 -5.87
CA LEU A 104 -10.91 -6.21 -4.69
C LEU A 104 -10.45 -4.80 -4.35
N GLY A 105 -9.31 -4.40 -4.88
CA GLY A 105 -8.71 -3.10 -4.61
C GLY A 105 -7.57 -2.75 -5.55
N ILE A 106 -7.05 -1.55 -5.35
CA ILE A 106 -5.95 -0.98 -6.13
C ILE A 106 -4.87 -0.38 -5.23
N LYS A 107 -3.63 -0.32 -5.75
CA LYS A 107 -2.51 0.40 -5.12
C LYS A 107 -2.21 1.67 -5.90
N LEU A 108 -2.00 2.76 -5.16
CA LEU A 108 -1.47 4.04 -5.64
C LEU A 108 -0.15 4.34 -4.92
N HIS A 109 0.77 4.99 -5.62
CA HIS A 109 2.07 5.36 -5.06
C HIS A 109 2.52 6.73 -5.59
N PRO A 110 2.11 7.82 -4.95
CA PRO A 110 2.34 9.18 -5.44
C PRO A 110 3.81 9.50 -5.78
N ASP A 111 4.78 9.06 -4.95
CA ASP A 111 6.20 9.30 -5.22
C ASP A 111 6.72 8.55 -6.47
N TYR A 112 6.23 7.34 -6.74
CA TYR A 112 6.61 6.57 -7.93
C TYR A 112 5.83 6.96 -9.18
N GLN A 113 4.69 7.62 -9.00
CA GLN A 113 3.82 8.15 -10.04
C GLN A 113 4.13 9.62 -10.36
N ASP A 114 5.07 10.24 -9.61
CA ASP A 114 5.55 11.62 -9.77
C ASP A 114 4.40 12.64 -9.81
N MET A 115 3.49 12.53 -8.82
CA MET A 115 2.31 13.38 -8.75
C MET A 115 1.82 13.54 -7.32
N TYR A 116 1.52 14.77 -6.91
CA TYR A 116 1.00 15.07 -5.59
C TYR A 116 -0.41 14.48 -5.36
N PHE A 117 -0.64 13.90 -4.20
CA PHE A 117 -1.87 13.16 -3.90
C PHE A 117 -3.14 14.03 -3.91
N ASN A 118 -3.03 15.33 -3.64
CA ASN A 118 -4.14 16.29 -3.72
C ASN A 118 -4.49 16.73 -5.15
N ASP A 119 -3.81 16.21 -6.20
CA ASP A 119 -4.18 16.45 -7.59
C ASP A 119 -5.58 15.91 -7.90
N ILE A 120 -6.34 16.63 -8.72
CA ILE A 120 -7.71 16.26 -9.12
C ILE A 120 -7.82 14.85 -9.71
N ARG A 121 -6.74 14.35 -10.35
CA ARG A 121 -6.73 13.01 -10.95
C ARG A 121 -6.81 11.91 -9.90
N TYR A 122 -6.13 12.04 -8.76
CA TYR A 122 -6.29 11.12 -7.64
C TYR A 122 -7.68 11.22 -7.02
N LYS A 123 -8.20 12.42 -6.82
CA LYS A 123 -9.55 12.63 -6.27
C LYS A 123 -10.62 11.93 -7.11
N ARG A 124 -10.53 12.01 -8.45
CA ARG A 124 -11.42 11.31 -9.38
C ARG A 124 -11.30 9.79 -9.31
N ILE A 125 -10.07 9.27 -9.16
CA ILE A 125 -9.83 7.82 -8.97
C ILE A 125 -10.46 7.36 -7.66
N LEU A 126 -10.26 8.09 -6.55
CA LEU A 126 -10.80 7.75 -5.24
C LEU A 126 -12.34 7.72 -5.24
N ASP A 127 -12.95 8.73 -5.84
CA ASP A 127 -14.40 8.85 -5.96
C ASP A 127 -14.98 7.66 -6.74
N TYR A 128 -14.48 7.42 -7.94
CA TYR A 128 -15.00 6.33 -8.78
C TYR A 128 -14.64 4.93 -8.26
N ALA A 129 -13.48 4.76 -7.63
CA ALA A 129 -13.13 3.50 -6.95
C ALA A 129 -14.11 3.18 -5.81
N SER A 130 -14.59 4.21 -5.09
CA SER A 130 -15.64 4.06 -4.06
C SER A 130 -16.98 3.62 -4.67
N GLU A 131 -17.41 4.24 -5.79
CA GLU A 131 -18.62 3.82 -6.52
C GLU A 131 -18.56 2.33 -6.92
N LEU A 132 -17.37 1.84 -7.30
CA LEU A 132 -17.13 0.44 -7.66
C LEU A 132 -16.93 -0.48 -6.45
N GLY A 133 -16.89 0.05 -5.23
CA GLY A 133 -16.63 -0.69 -4.00
C GLY A 133 -15.20 -1.24 -3.88
N LEU A 134 -14.23 -0.64 -4.58
CA LEU A 134 -12.83 -1.01 -4.54
C LEU A 134 -12.14 -0.45 -3.29
N ILE A 135 -11.26 -1.25 -2.69
CA ILE A 135 -10.33 -0.79 -1.66
C ILE A 135 -9.20 -0.02 -2.33
N VAL A 136 -8.85 1.14 -1.81
CA VAL A 136 -7.69 1.89 -2.31
C VAL A 136 -6.60 1.93 -1.24
N VAL A 137 -5.43 1.38 -1.55
CA VAL A 137 -4.23 1.47 -0.71
C VAL A 137 -3.29 2.51 -1.33
N VAL A 138 -2.93 3.53 -0.56
CA VAL A 138 -2.01 4.56 -1.02
C VAL A 138 -0.74 4.60 -0.16
N HIS A 139 0.43 4.64 -0.81
CA HIS A 139 1.68 4.98 -0.13
C HIS A 139 1.63 6.42 0.36
N ALA A 140 2.00 6.66 1.61
CA ALA A 140 1.98 7.98 2.21
C ALA A 140 3.23 8.25 3.08
N GLY A 141 3.62 9.51 3.14
CA GLY A 141 4.79 9.97 3.87
C GLY A 141 6.09 9.84 3.07
N VAL A 142 7.20 9.84 3.80
CA VAL A 142 8.54 9.86 3.20
C VAL A 142 8.88 8.53 2.53
N ASP A 143 9.14 8.57 1.23
CA ASP A 143 9.73 7.46 0.48
C ASP A 143 11.25 7.64 0.34
N PRO A 144 12.07 6.58 0.53
CA PRO A 144 13.52 6.66 0.36
C PRO A 144 13.99 7.14 -1.02
N LYS A 145 13.20 6.92 -2.07
CA LYS A 145 13.50 7.40 -3.42
C LYS A 145 13.35 8.92 -3.54
N CYS A 146 12.43 9.52 -2.78
CA CYS A 146 12.09 10.93 -2.84
C CYS A 146 12.11 11.61 -1.46
N PRO A 147 13.18 11.48 -0.66
CA PRO A 147 13.17 11.84 0.77
C PRO A 147 12.92 13.32 1.04
N ASN A 148 13.20 14.19 0.07
CA ASN A 148 13.06 15.65 0.19
C ASN A 148 11.84 16.20 -0.59
N ASN A 149 11.07 15.36 -1.25
CA ASN A 149 9.90 15.76 -2.03
C ASN A 149 8.77 14.74 -1.86
N VAL A 150 8.07 14.83 -0.75
CA VAL A 150 6.99 13.91 -0.38
C VAL A 150 5.73 14.27 -1.17
N HIS A 151 5.22 13.32 -1.96
CA HIS A 151 4.06 13.55 -2.80
C HIS A 151 2.72 13.20 -2.13
N CYS A 152 2.74 12.61 -0.93
CA CYS A 152 1.55 12.28 -0.15
C CYS A 152 1.79 12.57 1.33
N THR A 153 1.64 13.84 1.73
CA THR A 153 1.76 14.29 3.13
C THR A 153 0.42 14.16 3.85
N PRO A 154 0.38 14.13 5.21
CA PRO A 154 -0.86 14.15 5.97
C PRO A 154 -1.77 15.32 5.63
N ARG A 155 -1.21 16.51 5.37
CA ARG A 155 -1.98 17.69 4.95
C ARG A 155 -2.64 17.51 3.59
N MET A 156 -1.93 16.93 2.60
CA MET A 156 -2.54 16.62 1.30
C MET A 156 -3.66 15.58 1.43
N ILE A 157 -3.48 14.61 2.32
CA ILE A 157 -4.52 13.61 2.61
C ILE A 157 -5.74 14.29 3.25
N GLU A 158 -5.53 15.17 4.22
CA GLU A 158 -6.61 15.94 4.84
C GLU A 158 -7.38 16.77 3.80
N GLU A 159 -6.68 17.47 2.88
CA GLU A 159 -7.29 18.21 1.77
C GLU A 159 -8.17 17.30 0.90
N VAL A 160 -7.65 16.13 0.53
CA VAL A 160 -8.41 15.14 -0.26
C VAL A 160 -9.65 14.67 0.51
N LEU A 161 -9.51 14.30 1.79
CA LEU A 161 -10.62 13.83 2.62
C LEU A 161 -11.70 14.88 2.88
N ASN A 162 -11.37 16.16 2.77
CA ASN A 162 -12.34 17.26 2.89
C ASN A 162 -13.14 17.48 1.58
N GLU A 163 -12.64 17.00 0.44
CA GLU A 163 -13.30 17.15 -0.87
C GLU A 163 -13.92 15.84 -1.36
N VAL A 164 -13.31 14.69 -1.04
CA VAL A 164 -13.76 13.36 -1.44
C VAL A 164 -13.88 12.49 -0.19
N ALA A 165 -14.94 11.73 -0.08
CA ALA A 165 -15.19 10.81 1.03
C ALA A 165 -15.01 9.34 0.58
N PRO A 166 -13.77 8.85 0.37
CA PRO A 166 -13.56 7.48 -0.07
C PRO A 166 -14.00 6.49 1.01
N GLU A 167 -14.79 5.47 0.63
CA GLU A 167 -15.35 4.52 1.59
C GLU A 167 -14.31 3.60 2.21
N LYS A 168 -13.30 3.18 1.40
CA LYS A 168 -12.32 2.14 1.76
C LYS A 168 -10.91 2.60 1.42
N LEU A 169 -10.47 3.71 2.02
CA LEU A 169 -9.11 4.21 1.86
C LEU A 169 -8.20 3.67 2.95
N VAL A 170 -7.10 3.04 2.56
CA VAL A 170 -6.02 2.57 3.42
C VAL A 170 -4.79 3.44 3.19
N LEU A 171 -4.34 4.10 4.24
CA LEU A 171 -3.12 4.91 4.24
C LEU A 171 -1.96 4.04 4.76
N ALA A 172 -1.00 3.77 3.89
CA ALA A 172 0.16 2.95 4.24
C ALA A 172 1.04 3.62 5.29
N HIS A 173 1.81 2.79 6.00
CA HIS A 173 2.82 3.23 6.96
C HIS A 173 2.26 4.10 8.09
N PHE A 174 1.11 3.64 8.63
CA PHE A 174 0.38 4.29 9.71
C PHE A 174 -0.04 5.73 9.39
N GLY A 175 -0.53 5.92 8.14
CA GLY A 175 -1.03 7.19 7.67
C GLY A 175 -0.03 8.05 6.91
N ALA A 176 1.25 8.02 7.27
CA ALA A 176 2.36 8.61 6.49
C ALA A 176 3.71 8.27 7.13
N ASN A 177 4.58 7.56 6.41
CA ASN A 177 5.91 7.18 6.89
C ASN A 177 6.72 8.38 7.39
N LYS A 178 7.23 8.30 8.63
CA LYS A 178 8.06 9.34 9.30
C LYS A 178 7.40 10.72 9.45
N MET A 179 6.06 10.81 9.31
CA MET A 179 5.30 12.06 9.50
C MET A 179 4.20 11.86 10.55
N TRP A 180 4.40 10.97 11.52
CA TRP A 180 3.35 10.51 12.43
C TRP A 180 2.81 11.57 13.39
N ASP A 181 3.57 12.61 13.70
CA ASP A 181 3.06 13.74 14.50
C ASP A 181 1.96 14.50 13.74
N GLU A 182 2.16 14.75 12.43
CA GLU A 182 1.12 15.35 11.59
C GLU A 182 -0.05 14.37 11.35
N VAL A 183 0.19 13.07 11.26
CA VAL A 183 -0.87 12.05 11.18
C VAL A 183 -1.73 12.09 12.44
N GLU A 184 -1.11 12.16 13.61
CA GLU A 184 -1.80 12.24 14.88
C GLU A 184 -2.69 13.48 14.97
N GLU A 185 -2.21 14.62 14.47
CA GLU A 185 -2.95 15.88 14.46
C GLU A 185 -4.10 15.90 13.45
N LEU A 186 -3.88 15.41 12.21
CA LEU A 186 -4.78 15.67 11.08
C LEU A 186 -5.66 14.48 10.67
N LEU A 187 -5.20 13.24 10.92
CA LEU A 187 -5.81 12.04 10.34
C LEU A 187 -6.40 11.08 11.39
N ILE A 188 -5.95 11.15 12.64
CA ILE A 188 -6.50 10.29 13.69
C ILE A 188 -7.98 10.61 13.92
N GLY A 189 -8.81 9.55 13.96
CA GLY A 189 -10.25 9.66 14.08
C GLY A 189 -11.01 9.93 12.77
N ARG A 190 -10.29 10.14 11.66
CA ARG A 190 -10.91 10.26 10.31
C ARG A 190 -11.39 8.89 9.82
N ASN A 191 -12.28 8.89 8.83
CA ASN A 191 -12.80 7.64 8.24
C ASN A 191 -11.84 7.04 7.22
N VAL A 192 -10.68 6.58 7.69
CA VAL A 192 -9.65 5.90 6.89
C VAL A 192 -9.13 4.69 7.65
N TYR A 193 -8.50 3.76 6.97
CA TYR A 193 -7.75 2.66 7.58
C TYR A 193 -6.25 3.00 7.55
N LEU A 194 -5.51 2.55 8.55
CA LEU A 194 -4.05 2.69 8.65
C LEU A 194 -3.42 1.30 8.63
N ASP A 195 -2.35 1.09 7.86
CA ASP A 195 -1.61 -0.16 7.92
C ASP A 195 -0.32 -0.05 8.74
N THR A 196 0.17 -1.15 9.30
CA THR A 196 1.36 -1.20 10.15
C THR A 196 2.66 -1.42 9.39
N ALA A 197 2.64 -1.37 8.05
CA ALA A 197 3.80 -1.62 7.20
C ALA A 197 5.02 -0.77 7.62
N VAL A 198 6.15 -1.40 7.92
CA VAL A 198 7.42 -0.86 8.45
C VAL A 198 7.37 -0.18 9.82
N VAL A 199 6.20 0.10 10.35
CA VAL A 199 6.00 1.02 11.50
C VAL A 199 6.57 0.47 12.80
N LEU A 200 6.42 -0.83 13.05
CA LEU A 200 6.80 -1.47 14.32
C LEU A 200 8.29 -1.35 14.68
N ASP A 201 9.13 -1.03 13.69
CA ASP A 201 10.57 -0.82 13.90
C ASP A 201 10.95 0.66 14.09
N MET A 202 10.05 1.58 13.76
CA MET A 202 10.42 2.97 13.51
C MET A 202 9.63 3.97 14.37
N MET A 203 8.38 3.66 14.70
CA MET A 203 7.53 4.52 15.52
C MET A 203 7.77 4.24 17.01
N PRO A 204 7.84 5.26 17.87
CA PRO A 204 7.84 5.05 19.31
C PRO A 204 6.57 4.28 19.76
N GLU A 205 6.75 3.26 20.59
CA GLU A 205 5.66 2.39 21.06
C GLU A 205 4.54 3.19 21.74
N GLU A 206 4.90 4.16 22.58
CA GLU A 206 3.92 5.02 23.25
C GLU A 206 3.04 5.81 22.27
N GLN A 207 3.63 6.30 21.17
CA GLN A 207 2.90 7.00 20.13
C GLN A 207 2.00 6.04 19.38
N PHE A 208 2.51 4.87 18.99
CA PHE A 208 1.73 3.83 18.32
C PHE A 208 0.48 3.44 19.13
N VAL A 209 0.66 3.09 20.41
CA VAL A 209 -0.44 2.70 21.31
C VAL A 209 -1.47 3.82 21.45
N ARG A 210 -1.01 5.06 21.66
CA ARG A 210 -1.89 6.23 21.80
C ARG A 210 -2.71 6.47 20.53
N MET A 211 -2.09 6.39 19.35
CA MET A 211 -2.77 6.58 18.07
C MET A 211 -3.76 5.45 17.78
N VAL A 212 -3.43 4.18 18.08
CA VAL A 212 -4.35 3.04 17.94
C VAL A 212 -5.61 3.25 18.80
N HIS A 213 -5.44 3.67 20.07
CA HIS A 213 -6.59 3.94 20.94
C HIS A 213 -7.46 5.09 20.44
N ALA A 214 -6.85 6.15 19.93
CA ALA A 214 -7.57 7.33 19.47
C ALA A 214 -8.24 7.12 18.09
N HIS A 215 -7.65 6.29 17.21
CA HIS A 215 -8.19 6.02 15.86
C HIS A 215 -9.26 4.92 15.86
N GLY A 216 -9.09 3.93 16.72
CA GLY A 216 -9.89 2.71 16.76
C GLY A 216 -9.15 1.52 16.15
N ALA A 217 -8.94 0.48 16.95
CA ALA A 217 -8.19 -0.72 16.54
C ALA A 217 -8.85 -1.47 15.36
N ASP A 218 -10.14 -1.34 15.18
CA ASP A 218 -10.92 -1.91 14.06
C ASP A 218 -10.60 -1.27 12.71
N LYS A 219 -9.88 -0.15 12.70
CA LYS A 219 -9.38 0.53 11.50
C LYS A 219 -7.87 0.40 11.29
N ILE A 220 -7.20 -0.42 12.11
CA ILE A 220 -5.77 -0.71 11.95
C ILE A 220 -5.61 -2.07 11.28
N LEU A 221 -4.87 -2.12 10.18
CA LEU A 221 -4.59 -3.32 9.41
C LEU A 221 -3.17 -3.79 9.68
N PHE A 222 -3.02 -5.07 10.04
CA PHE A 222 -1.70 -5.67 10.14
C PHE A 222 -1.04 -5.72 8.75
N ALA A 223 0.19 -5.25 8.66
CA ALA A 223 0.94 -5.19 7.42
C ALA A 223 2.45 -5.16 7.70
N THR A 224 3.24 -5.75 6.81
CA THR A 224 4.69 -5.86 6.99
C THR A 224 5.50 -5.01 6.04
N ASP A 225 5.01 -4.77 4.82
CA ASP A 225 5.79 -4.26 3.69
C ASP A 225 6.83 -5.27 3.18
N SER A 226 6.54 -6.59 3.30
CA SER A 226 7.41 -7.63 2.73
C SER A 226 7.62 -7.36 1.23
N PRO A 227 8.87 -7.41 0.70
CA PRO A 227 10.07 -8.03 1.28
C PRO A 227 10.91 -7.12 2.19
N TRP A 228 10.55 -5.88 2.43
CA TRP A 228 11.39 -4.91 3.18
C TRP A 228 11.38 -5.17 4.68
N ARG A 229 10.41 -5.95 5.18
CA ARG A 229 10.35 -6.46 6.55
C ARG A 229 9.98 -7.94 6.57
N GLY A 230 10.45 -8.63 7.61
CA GLY A 230 10.18 -10.05 7.81
C GLY A 230 8.79 -10.31 8.38
N GLN A 231 7.95 -11.05 7.66
CA GLN A 231 6.58 -11.36 8.07
C GLN A 231 6.53 -12.06 9.43
N LYS A 232 7.40 -13.06 9.65
CA LYS A 232 7.48 -13.81 10.91
C LYS A 232 7.87 -12.95 12.10
N GLU A 233 8.79 -12.01 11.88
CA GLU A 233 9.21 -11.07 12.92
C GLU A 233 8.06 -10.13 13.31
N PHE A 234 7.35 -9.58 12.33
CA PHE A 234 6.23 -8.67 12.58
C PHE A 234 5.07 -9.36 13.29
N VAL A 235 4.71 -10.60 12.91
CA VAL A 235 3.71 -11.40 13.64
C VAL A 235 4.14 -11.61 15.10
N THR A 236 5.43 -11.84 15.36
CA THR A 236 5.94 -12.04 16.72
C THR A 236 5.84 -10.77 17.56
N ARG A 237 6.07 -9.60 16.96
CA ARG A 237 5.98 -8.30 17.66
C ARG A 237 4.56 -7.87 17.98
N MET A 238 3.58 -8.30 17.19
CA MET A 238 2.16 -7.96 17.39
C MET A 238 1.47 -8.85 18.42
N ASN A 239 2.07 -9.98 18.83
CA ASN A 239 1.56 -10.89 19.86
C ASN A 239 2.18 -10.61 21.23
#